data_ad32273791a1e3328eb903f5c28ad5a2
#
_entry.id   ad32273791a1e3328eb903f5c28ad5a2
#
_cell.length_a   1.000
_cell.length_b   1.000
_cell.length_c   1.000
_cell.angle_alpha   90.00
_cell.angle_beta   90.00
_cell.angle_gamma   90.00
#
_symmetry.space_group_name_H-M   'P 1'
#
loop_
_entity.id
_entity.type
_entity.pdbx_description
1 polymer ?
#
loop_
_entity_poly.entity_id
_entity_poly.type
_entity_poly.pdbx_seq_one_letter_code
_entity_poly.pdbx_strand_id
1 'polypeptide(L)'
;PNETSLCFSAVFTLNESLEILDEWFGRTVIHSDRRFTYAEAQEVIETGRGDFAEEILTLNRLAQELRRQRFRNGAISFDREEVKFRLDENGKPLGVYFKEQKESNQMIEEFMLLANRRVAEFCAHRRNEKGRAVPRTMVFRVHDSPSEEKLDRFRQFILRFGHVFKATKGRAVAKELNKLFAKIKGSTEENAVSTMAVRSMAKAFYTTDNIGHYGLAFPYYTHFTSPIRRYPDMMVHRLLAHYLDGGKSLPKEEIEALCERASEREIIAAEAERASIKYKMVEFMKEHLGEEFDGHISGLTEWGVYVELEETHIEGMAFLRDIEGDFFAFDEANYEIVGRSTGRRLTLGDPVRIRVK
;
A
#
# COMPACT_ATOMS: atom_id res chain seq x y z
N PRO A 1 -28.18 -3.84 -2.83
CA PRO A 1 -29.11 -2.76 -3.15
C PRO A 1 -30.52 -3.11 -2.63
N ASN A 2 -31.33 -2.07 -2.40
CA ASN A 2 -32.70 -2.18 -1.89
C ASN A 2 -32.82 -2.77 -0.47
N GLU A 3 -31.79 -2.68 0.33
CA GLU A 3 -31.80 -3.11 1.73
C GLU A 3 -31.46 -1.95 2.66
N THR A 4 -32.11 -1.95 3.82
CA THR A 4 -31.85 -1.02 4.90
C THR A 4 -30.81 -1.60 5.84
N SER A 5 -29.74 -0.85 6.12
CA SER A 5 -28.64 -1.30 6.97
C SER A 5 -28.29 -0.30 8.05
N LEU A 6 -27.90 -0.81 9.23
CA LEU A 6 -27.38 0.00 10.32
C LEU A 6 -25.89 0.26 10.09
N CYS A 7 -25.48 1.51 10.17
CA CYS A 7 -24.12 1.95 9.90
C CYS A 7 -23.59 2.91 10.96
N PHE A 8 -22.27 3.07 11.00
CA PHE A 8 -21.63 4.28 11.48
C PHE A 8 -21.29 5.16 10.29
N SER A 9 -21.61 6.44 10.37
CA SER A 9 -21.34 7.40 9.31
C SER A 9 -20.40 8.50 9.79
N ALA A 10 -19.55 8.94 8.87
CA ALA A 10 -18.80 10.18 8.94
C ALA A 10 -19.36 11.10 7.86
N VAL A 11 -19.96 12.22 8.27
CA VAL A 11 -20.61 13.17 7.38
C VAL A 11 -19.80 14.46 7.36
N PHE A 12 -19.53 14.99 6.18
CA PHE A 12 -18.70 16.18 6.00
C PHE A 12 -19.42 17.18 5.10
N THR A 13 -19.45 18.44 5.55
CA THR A 13 -19.81 19.57 4.69
C THR A 13 -18.52 20.22 4.23
N LEU A 14 -18.29 20.23 2.91
CA LEU A 14 -17.09 20.76 2.30
C LEU A 14 -17.42 22.01 1.48
N ASN A 15 -16.53 23.02 1.51
CA ASN A 15 -16.59 24.11 0.56
C ASN A 15 -15.86 23.72 -0.77
N GLU A 16 -15.88 24.61 -1.75
CA GLU A 16 -15.21 24.42 -3.03
C GLU A 16 -13.69 24.23 -2.94
N SER A 17 -13.07 24.77 -1.87
CA SER A 17 -11.64 24.61 -1.56
C SER A 17 -11.34 23.30 -0.78
N LEU A 18 -12.35 22.44 -0.55
CA LEU A 18 -12.30 21.22 0.25
C LEU A 18 -11.97 21.44 1.74
N GLU A 19 -12.22 22.64 2.25
CA GLU A 19 -12.19 22.87 3.68
C GLU A 19 -13.44 22.26 4.32
N ILE A 20 -13.26 21.56 5.43
CA ILE A 20 -14.37 20.96 6.19
C ILE A 20 -15.02 22.10 6.98
N LEU A 21 -16.23 22.49 6.58
CA LEU A 21 -17.03 23.50 7.25
C LEU A 21 -17.76 22.92 8.45
N ASP A 22 -18.22 21.68 8.34
CA ASP A 22 -18.90 20.95 9.40
C ASP A 22 -18.62 19.46 9.28
N GLU A 23 -18.63 18.75 10.42
CA GLU A 23 -18.47 17.30 10.47
C GLU A 23 -19.33 16.68 11.57
N TRP A 24 -19.86 15.52 11.26
CA TRP A 24 -20.65 14.75 12.20
C TRP A 24 -20.32 13.28 12.12
N PHE A 25 -20.30 12.60 13.28
CA PHE A 25 -20.06 11.17 13.40
C PHE A 25 -21.18 10.54 14.23
N GLY A 26 -21.72 9.43 13.79
CA GLY A 26 -22.78 8.78 14.53
C GLY A 26 -23.34 7.52 13.88
N ARG A 27 -24.30 6.93 14.59
CA ARG A 27 -25.08 5.79 14.10
C ARG A 27 -26.14 6.29 13.13
N THR A 28 -26.25 5.61 12.00
CA THR A 28 -27.21 5.94 10.95
C THR A 28 -27.93 4.70 10.47
N VAL A 29 -29.03 4.94 9.79
CA VAL A 29 -29.73 3.95 8.98
C VAL A 29 -29.60 4.40 7.53
N ILE A 30 -29.05 3.55 6.68
CA ILE A 30 -28.93 3.81 5.26
C ILE A 30 -29.81 2.87 4.46
N HIS A 31 -30.27 3.32 3.31
CA HIS A 31 -30.89 2.49 2.29
C HIS A 31 -30.01 2.55 1.03
N SER A 32 -29.67 1.39 0.48
CA SER A 32 -28.80 1.33 -0.70
C SER A 32 -29.63 1.30 -1.98
N ASP A 33 -29.64 2.39 -2.73
CA ASP A 33 -30.39 2.48 -3.99
C ASP A 33 -29.67 1.77 -5.13
N ARG A 34 -28.33 1.88 -5.18
CA ARG A 34 -27.53 1.32 -6.25
C ARG A 34 -26.17 0.84 -5.72
N ARG A 35 -25.73 -0.33 -6.15
CA ARG A 35 -24.37 -0.83 -5.94
C ARG A 35 -23.62 -0.79 -7.26
N PHE A 36 -22.45 -0.17 -7.28
CA PHE A 36 -21.54 -0.14 -8.40
C PHE A 36 -20.36 -1.08 -8.18
N THR A 37 -19.91 -1.73 -9.25
CA THR A 37 -18.55 -2.27 -9.31
C THR A 37 -17.58 -1.15 -9.64
N TYR A 38 -16.29 -1.35 -9.38
CA TYR A 38 -15.27 -0.36 -9.77
C TYR A 38 -15.24 -0.13 -11.28
N ALA A 39 -15.51 -1.15 -12.09
CA ALA A 39 -15.55 -1.05 -13.54
C ALA A 39 -16.74 -0.17 -14.02
N GLU A 40 -17.95 -0.38 -13.49
CA GLU A 40 -19.11 0.45 -13.81
C GLU A 40 -18.90 1.91 -13.39
N ALA A 41 -18.36 2.16 -12.18
CA ALA A 41 -18.06 3.52 -11.74
C ALA A 41 -16.97 4.17 -12.61
N GLN A 42 -15.97 3.39 -13.06
CA GLN A 42 -14.93 3.87 -13.96
C GLN A 42 -15.49 4.25 -15.33
N GLU A 43 -16.39 3.44 -15.88
CA GLU A 43 -17.08 3.76 -17.14
C GLU A 43 -17.85 5.08 -17.07
N VAL A 44 -18.54 5.31 -15.93
CA VAL A 44 -19.23 6.60 -15.70
C VAL A 44 -18.22 7.76 -15.64
N ILE A 45 -17.08 7.57 -14.97
CA ILE A 45 -16.02 8.60 -14.90
C ILE A 45 -15.46 8.93 -16.29
N GLU A 46 -15.21 7.91 -17.12
CA GLU A 46 -14.61 8.07 -18.46
C GLU A 46 -15.61 8.63 -19.49
N THR A 47 -16.87 8.20 -19.43
CA THR A 47 -17.88 8.58 -20.44
C THR A 47 -18.72 9.78 -20.03
N GLY A 48 -18.79 10.09 -18.75
CA GLY A 48 -19.69 11.10 -18.20
C GLY A 48 -21.17 10.71 -18.26
N ARG A 49 -21.50 9.44 -18.45
CA ARG A 49 -22.85 8.92 -18.65
C ARG A 49 -23.09 7.69 -17.79
N GLY A 50 -24.33 7.54 -17.33
CA GLY A 50 -24.78 6.39 -16.54
C GLY A 50 -25.60 6.80 -15.31
N ASP A 51 -25.97 5.80 -14.51
CA ASP A 51 -26.70 6.04 -13.26
C ASP A 51 -25.84 6.87 -12.30
N PHE A 52 -26.40 7.88 -11.66
CA PHE A 52 -25.70 8.75 -10.69
C PHE A 52 -24.44 9.41 -11.25
N ALA A 53 -24.42 9.75 -12.55
CA ALA A 53 -23.25 10.31 -13.21
C ALA A 53 -22.81 11.63 -12.58
N GLU A 54 -23.71 12.52 -12.21
CA GLU A 54 -23.39 13.81 -11.59
C GLU A 54 -22.71 13.61 -10.23
N GLU A 55 -23.24 12.70 -9.40
CA GLU A 55 -22.71 12.38 -8.08
C GLU A 55 -21.31 11.74 -8.20
N ILE A 56 -21.16 10.74 -9.08
CA ILE A 56 -19.87 10.04 -9.28
C ILE A 56 -18.80 11.00 -9.79
N LEU A 57 -19.12 11.83 -10.78
CA LEU A 57 -18.18 12.83 -11.33
C LEU A 57 -17.80 13.88 -10.27
N THR A 58 -18.77 14.33 -9.47
CA THR A 58 -18.52 15.27 -8.38
C THR A 58 -17.60 14.64 -7.32
N LEU A 59 -17.91 13.41 -6.86
CA LEU A 59 -17.08 12.69 -5.92
C LEU A 59 -15.67 12.43 -6.46
N ASN A 60 -15.55 12.04 -7.74
CA ASN A 60 -14.24 11.84 -8.35
C ASN A 60 -13.42 13.14 -8.38
N ARG A 61 -14.01 14.26 -8.77
CA ARG A 61 -13.35 15.58 -8.76
C ARG A 61 -12.85 15.95 -7.36
N LEU A 62 -13.67 15.75 -6.34
CA LEU A 62 -13.30 16.01 -4.93
C LEU A 62 -12.16 15.08 -4.49
N ALA A 63 -12.25 13.80 -4.78
CA ALA A 63 -11.23 12.81 -4.44
C ALA A 63 -9.87 13.13 -5.10
N GLN A 64 -9.87 13.50 -6.38
CA GLN A 64 -8.64 13.87 -7.09
C GLN A 64 -7.98 15.12 -6.46
N GLU A 65 -8.76 16.08 -5.96
CA GLU A 65 -8.20 17.24 -5.26
C GLU A 65 -7.68 16.86 -3.87
N LEU A 66 -8.39 16.02 -3.09
CA LEU A 66 -7.91 15.48 -1.82
C LEU A 66 -6.57 14.74 -2.03
N ARG A 67 -6.47 13.92 -3.09
CA ARG A 67 -5.25 13.21 -3.47
C ARG A 67 -4.12 14.20 -3.79
N ARG A 68 -4.36 15.22 -4.59
CA ARG A 68 -3.37 16.26 -4.89
C ARG A 68 -2.87 16.99 -3.65
N GLN A 69 -3.77 17.34 -2.73
CA GLN A 69 -3.40 17.98 -1.46
C GLN A 69 -2.54 17.05 -0.59
N ARG A 70 -2.89 15.77 -0.51
CA ARG A 70 -2.14 14.76 0.23
C ARG A 70 -0.70 14.63 -0.28
N PHE A 71 -0.49 14.56 -1.59
CA PHE A 71 0.85 14.51 -2.18
C PHE A 71 1.63 15.82 -2.04
N ARG A 72 0.99 16.97 -2.14
CA ARG A 72 1.63 18.27 -1.81
C ARG A 72 2.10 18.30 -0.34
N ASN A 73 1.38 17.66 0.55
CA ASN A 73 1.73 17.54 1.97
C ASN A 73 2.83 16.51 2.25
N GLY A 74 3.23 15.73 1.26
CA GLY A 74 4.35 14.80 1.37
C GLY A 74 3.93 13.33 1.55
N ALA A 75 2.73 12.94 1.13
CA ALA A 75 2.40 11.53 1.01
C ALA A 75 3.27 10.85 -0.07
N ILE A 76 3.57 9.57 0.13
CA ILE A 76 4.37 8.77 -0.80
C ILE A 76 3.44 7.91 -1.65
N SER A 77 3.66 7.90 -2.97
CA SER A 77 2.95 7.00 -3.88
C SER A 77 3.74 5.70 -4.02
N PHE A 78 3.13 4.60 -3.60
CA PHE A 78 3.63 3.26 -3.86
C PHE A 78 2.64 2.55 -4.80
N ASP A 79 2.53 3.05 -6.02
CA ASP A 79 1.70 2.40 -7.02
C ASP A 79 2.39 1.10 -7.44
N ARG A 80 1.81 -0.03 -7.08
CA ARG A 80 2.26 -1.37 -7.49
C ARG A 80 1.13 -2.08 -8.19
N GLU A 81 1.50 -2.76 -9.24
CA GLU A 81 0.62 -3.73 -9.88
C GLU A 81 0.49 -4.97 -8.98
N GLU A 82 -0.74 -5.32 -8.64
CA GLU A 82 -1.01 -6.54 -7.90
C GLU A 82 -1.22 -7.70 -8.87
N VAL A 83 -0.35 -8.69 -8.78
CA VAL A 83 -0.53 -9.96 -9.49
C VAL A 83 -1.74 -10.70 -8.94
N LYS A 84 -2.69 -11.03 -9.80
CA LYS A 84 -3.89 -11.81 -9.48
C LYS A 84 -4.00 -12.99 -10.43
N PHE A 85 -4.64 -14.06 -9.96
CA PHE A 85 -4.87 -15.26 -10.76
C PHE A 85 -6.34 -15.39 -11.15
N ARG A 86 -6.58 -15.74 -12.41
CA ARG A 86 -7.86 -16.29 -12.81
C ARG A 86 -7.87 -17.75 -12.41
N LEU A 87 -8.85 -18.14 -11.59
CA LEU A 87 -8.97 -19.49 -11.08
C LEU A 87 -10.16 -20.20 -11.75
N ASP A 88 -10.04 -21.50 -11.95
CA ASP A 88 -11.19 -22.36 -12.33
C ASP A 88 -12.07 -22.65 -11.09
N GLU A 89 -13.10 -23.47 -11.30
CA GLU A 89 -14.05 -23.88 -10.25
C GLU A 89 -13.38 -24.68 -9.11
N ASN A 90 -12.23 -25.30 -9.37
CA ASN A 90 -11.44 -26.06 -8.40
C ASN A 90 -10.33 -25.24 -7.75
N GLY A 91 -10.22 -23.94 -8.09
CA GLY A 91 -9.18 -23.04 -7.60
C GLY A 91 -7.82 -23.20 -8.27
N LYS A 92 -7.74 -23.90 -9.43
CA LYS A 92 -6.52 -24.01 -10.23
C LYS A 92 -6.28 -22.70 -11.00
N PRO A 93 -5.04 -22.16 -11.05
CA PRO A 93 -4.72 -20.96 -11.79
C PRO A 93 -4.76 -21.24 -13.31
N LEU A 94 -5.59 -20.46 -14.03
CA LEU A 94 -5.74 -20.50 -15.48
C LEU A 94 -4.92 -19.40 -16.19
N GLY A 95 -4.50 -18.39 -15.47
CA GLY A 95 -3.74 -17.28 -16.02
C GLY A 95 -3.52 -16.17 -14.99
N VAL A 96 -2.62 -15.27 -15.34
CA VAL A 96 -2.25 -14.10 -14.53
C VAL A 96 -2.89 -12.86 -15.12
N TYR A 97 -3.31 -11.93 -14.27
CA TYR A 97 -3.72 -10.58 -14.68
C TYR A 97 -3.29 -9.56 -13.63
N PHE A 98 -3.10 -8.32 -14.08
CA PHE A 98 -2.73 -7.21 -13.22
C PHE A 98 -3.95 -6.40 -12.86
N LYS A 99 -4.08 -6.10 -11.57
CA LYS A 99 -5.14 -5.21 -11.11
C LYS A 99 -4.62 -3.77 -11.15
N GLU A 100 -5.07 -3.03 -12.15
CA GLU A 100 -4.82 -1.60 -12.24
C GLU A 100 -5.66 -0.83 -11.20
N GLN A 101 -5.03 0.15 -10.54
CA GLN A 101 -5.73 1.13 -9.71
C GLN A 101 -6.18 2.32 -10.56
N LYS A 102 -7.48 2.33 -10.92
CA LYS A 102 -8.10 3.41 -11.69
C LYS A 102 -8.69 4.49 -10.79
N GLU A 103 -9.20 5.57 -11.39
CA GLU A 103 -9.77 6.70 -10.65
C GLU A 103 -10.93 6.30 -9.74
N SER A 104 -11.78 5.34 -10.14
CA SER A 104 -12.85 4.81 -9.29
C SER A 104 -12.33 4.18 -7.98
N ASN A 105 -11.17 3.49 -8.02
CA ASN A 105 -10.52 2.96 -6.83
C ASN A 105 -9.95 4.10 -5.96
N GLN A 106 -9.27 5.06 -6.59
CA GLN A 106 -8.69 6.23 -5.92
C GLN A 106 -9.76 7.10 -5.26
N MET A 107 -10.91 7.26 -5.90
CA MET A 107 -12.07 7.98 -5.35
C MET A 107 -12.49 7.40 -4.01
N ILE A 108 -12.72 6.10 -3.94
CA ILE A 108 -13.11 5.44 -2.69
C ILE A 108 -11.97 5.51 -1.67
N GLU A 109 -10.72 5.28 -2.08
CA GLU A 109 -9.54 5.39 -1.21
C GLU A 109 -9.49 6.75 -0.49
N GLU A 110 -9.61 7.87 -1.22
CA GLU A 110 -9.46 9.20 -0.63
C GLU A 110 -10.59 9.52 0.37
N PHE A 111 -11.83 9.10 0.12
CA PHE A 111 -12.91 9.24 1.09
C PHE A 111 -12.75 8.34 2.30
N MET A 112 -12.25 7.11 2.13
CA MET A 112 -11.87 6.24 3.25
C MET A 112 -10.75 6.88 4.08
N LEU A 113 -9.73 7.44 3.45
CA LEU A 113 -8.63 8.15 4.12
C LEU A 113 -9.15 9.38 4.88
N LEU A 114 -10.07 10.15 4.28
CA LEU A 114 -10.69 11.29 4.93
C LEU A 114 -11.44 10.87 6.19
N ALA A 115 -12.31 9.87 6.10
CA ALA A 115 -13.08 9.36 7.24
C ALA A 115 -12.14 8.81 8.34
N ASN A 116 -11.17 7.99 7.99
CA ASN A 116 -10.19 7.43 8.92
C ASN A 116 -9.44 8.52 9.69
N ARG A 117 -8.94 9.53 8.97
CA ARG A 117 -8.23 10.67 9.57
C ARG A 117 -9.10 11.46 10.51
N ARG A 118 -10.31 11.84 10.08
CA ARG A 118 -11.20 12.68 10.88
C ARG A 118 -11.73 11.96 12.12
N VAL A 119 -12.05 10.68 12.02
CA VAL A 119 -12.41 9.85 13.18
C VAL A 119 -11.26 9.77 14.18
N ALA A 120 -10.01 9.61 13.72
CA ALA A 120 -8.85 9.61 14.59
C ALA A 120 -8.71 10.94 15.34
N GLU A 121 -8.82 12.08 14.64
CA GLU A 121 -8.74 13.41 15.24
C GLU A 121 -9.88 13.65 16.25
N PHE A 122 -11.11 13.29 15.89
CA PHE A 122 -12.29 13.44 16.76
C PHE A 122 -12.17 12.60 18.04
N CYS A 123 -11.79 11.33 17.92
CA CYS A 123 -11.69 10.43 19.08
C CYS A 123 -10.48 10.73 19.96
N ALA A 124 -9.37 11.22 19.40
CA ALA A 124 -8.14 11.50 20.13
C ALA A 124 -8.30 12.58 21.20
N HIS A 125 -9.24 13.49 21.03
CA HIS A 125 -9.39 14.63 21.91
C HIS A 125 -10.84 14.88 22.30
N ARG A 126 -11.03 15.30 23.55
CA ARG A 126 -12.27 15.88 24.06
C ARG A 126 -12.03 17.38 24.34
N ARG A 127 -12.98 18.22 24.05
CA ARG A 127 -12.96 19.60 24.56
C ARG A 127 -13.52 19.61 25.98
N ASN A 128 -12.76 20.18 26.92
CA ASN A 128 -13.25 20.43 28.28
C ASN A 128 -14.16 21.66 28.32
N GLU A 129 -14.73 21.97 29.50
CA GLU A 129 -15.59 23.15 29.71
C GLU A 129 -14.94 24.49 29.35
N LYS A 130 -13.60 24.54 29.35
CA LYS A 130 -12.80 25.73 28.96
C LYS A 130 -12.41 25.68 27.47
N GLY A 131 -12.96 24.77 26.66
CA GLY A 131 -12.65 24.60 25.23
C GLY A 131 -11.28 24.01 24.94
N ARG A 132 -10.49 23.59 25.94
CA ARG A 132 -9.15 23.02 25.75
C ARG A 132 -9.26 21.55 25.34
N ALA A 133 -8.42 21.15 24.40
CA ALA A 133 -8.30 19.74 24.00
C ALA A 133 -7.67 18.91 25.15
N VAL A 134 -8.35 17.83 25.51
CA VAL A 134 -7.87 16.85 26.49
C VAL A 134 -7.71 15.52 25.77
N PRO A 135 -6.54 14.91 25.81
CA PRO A 135 -6.30 13.61 25.16
C PRO A 135 -7.24 12.51 25.69
N ARG A 136 -7.64 11.63 24.81
CA ARG A 136 -8.36 10.38 25.13
C ARG A 136 -7.63 9.20 24.52
N THR A 137 -7.76 8.03 25.15
CA THR A 137 -7.23 6.77 24.62
C THR A 137 -7.88 6.47 23.28
N MET A 138 -7.05 6.28 22.25
CA MET A 138 -7.49 5.98 20.89
C MET A 138 -6.55 4.97 20.25
N VAL A 139 -7.06 4.18 19.30
CA VAL A 139 -6.25 3.29 18.46
C VAL A 139 -5.79 4.08 17.24
N PHE A 140 -4.50 4.26 17.11
CA PHE A 140 -3.89 4.87 15.94
C PHE A 140 -3.25 3.82 15.04
N ARG A 141 -3.28 4.05 13.75
CA ARG A 141 -2.43 3.38 12.76
C ARG A 141 -1.27 4.30 12.48
N VAL A 142 -0.11 3.99 13.00
CA VAL A 142 1.08 4.84 12.91
C VAL A 142 2.09 4.29 11.92
N HIS A 143 2.87 5.18 11.34
CA HIS A 143 3.94 4.84 10.42
C HIS A 143 5.09 5.82 10.63
N ASP A 144 6.21 5.33 11.14
CA ASP A 144 7.38 6.15 11.41
C ASP A 144 8.14 6.48 10.12
N SER A 145 9.00 7.49 10.20
CA SER A 145 9.94 7.82 9.14
C SER A 145 10.98 6.70 8.97
N PRO A 146 11.54 6.52 7.77
CA PRO A 146 12.62 5.57 7.56
C PRO A 146 13.86 5.95 8.37
N SER A 147 14.59 4.96 8.89
CA SER A 147 15.85 5.17 9.58
C SER A 147 16.94 5.65 8.60
N GLU A 148 17.89 6.43 9.10
CA GLU A 148 18.99 6.95 8.27
C GLU A 148 19.82 5.82 7.64
N GLU A 149 20.09 4.75 8.39
CA GLU A 149 20.79 3.56 7.90
C GLU A 149 20.06 2.92 6.69
N LYS A 150 18.74 2.78 6.76
CA LYS A 150 17.96 2.23 5.64
C LYS A 150 17.95 3.16 4.44
N LEU A 151 17.89 4.48 4.67
CA LEU A 151 18.00 5.47 3.59
C LEU A 151 19.38 5.46 2.95
N ASP A 152 20.46 5.26 3.71
CA ASP A 152 21.81 5.17 3.16
C ASP A 152 21.97 3.92 2.28
N ARG A 153 21.45 2.78 2.71
CA ARG A 153 21.41 1.56 1.87
C ARG A 153 20.61 1.80 0.59
N PHE A 154 19.48 2.48 0.69
CA PHE A 154 18.69 2.85 -0.49
C PHE A 154 19.46 3.79 -1.43
N ARG A 155 20.13 4.82 -0.91
CA ARG A 155 20.98 5.75 -1.71
C ARG A 155 22.07 5.00 -2.48
N GLN A 156 22.80 4.13 -1.80
CA GLN A 156 23.84 3.30 -2.42
C GLN A 156 23.27 2.39 -3.51
N PHE A 157 22.08 1.83 -3.28
CA PHE A 157 21.42 0.98 -4.25
C PHE A 157 21.04 1.74 -5.51
N ILE A 158 20.32 2.87 -5.41
CA ILE A 158 19.86 3.61 -6.60
C ILE A 158 20.98 4.36 -7.34
N LEU A 159 22.10 4.62 -6.66
CA LEU A 159 23.29 5.22 -7.30
C LEU A 159 23.83 4.34 -8.43
N ARG A 160 23.65 3.02 -8.35
CA ARG A 160 24.05 2.04 -9.38
C ARG A 160 23.28 2.20 -10.68
N PHE A 161 22.04 2.69 -10.59
CA PHE A 161 21.20 3.06 -11.74
C PHE A 161 21.41 4.52 -12.18
N GLY A 162 22.41 5.21 -11.63
CA GLY A 162 22.71 6.61 -11.95
C GLY A 162 21.73 7.61 -11.30
N HIS A 163 20.97 7.19 -10.29
CA HIS A 163 20.09 8.08 -9.55
C HIS A 163 20.75 8.59 -8.27
N VAL A 164 20.59 9.88 -8.01
CA VAL A 164 21.12 10.53 -6.81
C VAL A 164 19.96 10.92 -5.90
N PHE A 165 20.03 10.55 -4.62
CA PHE A 165 19.04 10.84 -3.60
C PHE A 165 19.72 11.59 -2.44
N LYS A 166 19.34 12.85 -2.22
CA LYS A 166 20.01 13.76 -1.28
C LYS A 166 19.24 13.99 0.02
N ALA A 167 17.93 13.82 -0.01
CA ALA A 167 17.09 14.07 1.15
C ALA A 167 17.41 13.12 2.30
N THR A 168 17.49 13.67 3.52
CA THR A 168 17.84 12.92 4.73
C THR A 168 16.68 12.74 5.70
N LYS A 169 15.72 13.67 5.74
CA LYS A 169 14.66 13.68 6.76
C LYS A 169 13.33 14.21 6.24
N GLY A 170 12.27 13.74 6.86
CA GLY A 170 10.93 14.30 6.79
C GLY A 170 10.34 14.37 5.38
N ARG A 171 9.59 15.41 5.10
CA ARG A 171 8.87 15.61 3.83
C ARG A 171 9.78 15.69 2.59
N ALA A 172 11.05 16.06 2.77
CA ALA A 172 12.00 16.10 1.65
C ALA A 172 12.26 14.72 1.07
N VAL A 173 12.37 13.69 1.93
CA VAL A 173 12.51 12.28 1.53
C VAL A 173 11.31 11.83 0.69
N ALA A 174 10.09 12.10 1.16
CA ALA A 174 8.87 11.74 0.44
C ALA A 174 8.78 12.42 -0.94
N LYS A 175 9.11 13.71 -1.01
CA LYS A 175 9.10 14.45 -2.28
C LYS A 175 10.14 13.94 -3.27
N GLU A 176 11.31 13.58 -2.78
CA GLU A 176 12.39 13.06 -3.62
C GLU A 176 12.09 11.64 -4.09
N LEU A 177 11.49 10.79 -3.23
CA LEU A 177 10.97 9.47 -3.62
C LEU A 177 9.93 9.58 -4.73
N ASN A 178 8.93 10.46 -4.56
CA ASN A 178 7.89 10.64 -5.57
C ASN A 178 8.48 11.13 -6.92
N LYS A 179 9.49 12.01 -6.89
CA LYS A 179 10.20 12.44 -8.10
C LYS A 179 10.96 11.28 -8.74
N LEU A 180 11.62 10.44 -7.94
CA LEU A 180 12.33 9.28 -8.42
C LEU A 180 11.36 8.30 -9.07
N PHE A 181 10.24 7.94 -8.42
CA PHE A 181 9.22 7.05 -8.97
C PHE A 181 8.64 7.57 -10.28
N ALA A 182 8.34 8.87 -10.36
CA ALA A 182 7.88 9.48 -11.61
C ALA A 182 8.92 9.40 -12.75
N LYS A 183 10.22 9.45 -12.41
CA LYS A 183 11.32 9.37 -13.38
C LYS A 183 11.55 7.96 -13.92
N ILE A 184 11.43 6.95 -13.04
CA ILE A 184 11.71 5.54 -13.39
C ILE A 184 10.48 4.80 -13.92
N LYS A 185 9.32 5.43 -13.94
CA LYS A 185 8.07 4.80 -14.39
C LYS A 185 8.21 4.27 -15.82
N GLY A 186 7.92 2.96 -15.99
CA GLY A 186 8.07 2.25 -17.26
C GLY A 186 9.50 1.84 -17.61
N SER A 187 10.48 2.06 -16.74
CA SER A 187 11.86 1.61 -16.95
C SER A 187 12.08 0.20 -16.35
N THR A 188 13.14 -0.47 -16.78
CA THR A 188 13.50 -1.83 -16.31
C THR A 188 13.87 -1.86 -14.83
N GLU A 189 14.34 -0.74 -14.26
CA GLU A 189 14.68 -0.64 -12.84
C GLU A 189 13.49 -0.29 -11.94
N GLU A 190 12.30 0.04 -12.48
CA GLU A 190 11.16 0.50 -11.69
C GLU A 190 10.80 -0.43 -10.55
N ASN A 191 10.69 -1.73 -10.84
CA ASN A 191 10.29 -2.72 -9.84
C ASN A 191 11.36 -2.90 -8.75
N ALA A 192 12.64 -2.98 -9.14
CA ALA A 192 13.76 -3.12 -8.22
C ALA A 192 13.88 -1.91 -7.28
N VAL A 193 13.82 -0.70 -7.83
CA VAL A 193 13.92 0.55 -7.07
C VAL A 193 12.70 0.73 -6.15
N SER A 194 11.48 0.47 -6.64
CA SER A 194 10.25 0.54 -5.84
C SER A 194 10.26 -0.47 -4.70
N THR A 195 10.72 -1.70 -4.95
CA THR A 195 10.87 -2.74 -3.93
C THR A 195 11.85 -2.33 -2.85
N MET A 196 13.03 -1.81 -3.24
CA MET A 196 14.04 -1.36 -2.28
C MET A 196 13.59 -0.13 -1.49
N ALA A 197 12.86 0.80 -2.12
CA ALA A 197 12.25 1.93 -1.44
C ALA A 197 11.28 1.48 -0.36
N VAL A 198 10.37 0.55 -0.65
CA VAL A 198 9.43 -0.01 0.35
C VAL A 198 10.16 -0.73 1.48
N ARG A 199 11.20 -1.52 1.18
CA ARG A 199 12.01 -2.20 2.20
C ARG A 199 12.75 -1.22 3.12
N SER A 200 13.06 -0.02 2.63
CA SER A 200 13.70 1.01 3.44
C SER A 200 12.72 1.75 4.37
N MET A 201 11.42 1.66 4.14
CA MET A 201 10.41 2.25 5.01
C MET A 201 10.27 1.47 6.34
N ALA A 202 9.77 2.16 7.35
CA ALA A 202 9.28 1.52 8.57
C ALA A 202 8.01 0.70 8.26
N LYS A 203 7.66 -0.24 9.12
CA LYS A 203 6.36 -0.91 9.05
C LYS A 203 5.35 -0.08 9.84
N ALA A 204 4.14 0.08 9.30
CA ALA A 204 3.05 0.65 10.05
C ALA A 204 2.53 -0.37 11.09
N PHE A 205 2.04 0.10 12.24
CA PHE A 205 1.51 -0.73 13.33
C PHE A 205 0.39 0.00 14.06
N TYR A 206 -0.30 -0.70 14.95
CA TYR A 206 -1.34 -0.12 15.80
C TYR A 206 -0.77 0.18 17.19
N THR A 207 -1.14 1.31 17.76
CA THR A 207 -0.76 1.74 19.10
C THR A 207 -1.71 2.83 19.61
N THR A 208 -1.71 3.08 20.90
CA THR A 208 -2.38 4.22 21.52
C THR A 208 -1.52 5.47 21.55
N ASP A 209 -0.24 5.37 21.17
CA ASP A 209 0.70 6.48 21.08
C ASP A 209 0.75 7.05 19.65
N ASN A 210 0.26 8.26 19.49
CA ASN A 210 0.22 8.89 18.17
C ASN A 210 1.57 9.49 17.78
N ILE A 211 2.21 8.91 16.80
CA ILE A 211 3.41 9.47 16.13
C ILE A 211 3.13 9.96 14.71
N GLY A 212 1.85 9.91 14.29
CA GLY A 212 1.44 10.21 12.93
C GLY A 212 1.67 9.07 11.94
N HIS A 213 1.30 9.29 10.69
CA HIS A 213 1.48 8.33 9.62
C HIS A 213 2.33 8.94 8.50
N TYR A 214 3.64 8.68 8.52
CA TYR A 214 4.62 9.28 7.62
C TYR A 214 4.26 9.07 6.14
N GLY A 215 3.98 7.86 5.71
CA GLY A 215 3.70 7.55 4.31
C GLY A 215 2.45 8.24 3.75
N LEU A 216 1.45 8.55 4.60
CA LEU A 216 0.23 9.27 4.23
C LEU A 216 0.33 10.79 4.49
N ALA A 217 1.37 11.24 5.17
CA ALA A 217 1.55 12.62 5.64
C ALA A 217 0.39 13.12 6.53
N PHE A 218 -0.17 12.23 7.36
CA PHE A 218 -1.25 12.56 8.29
C PHE A 218 -0.73 12.65 9.73
N PRO A 219 -1.07 13.73 10.47
CA PRO A 219 -0.73 13.83 11.89
C PRO A 219 -1.54 12.89 12.79
N TYR A 220 -2.75 12.52 12.36
CA TYR A 220 -3.62 11.55 13.00
C TYR A 220 -4.16 10.60 11.96
N TYR A 221 -4.10 9.30 12.25
CA TYR A 221 -4.66 8.30 11.36
C TYR A 221 -5.07 7.05 12.14
N THR A 222 -6.16 6.47 11.75
CA THR A 222 -6.66 5.18 12.24
C THR A 222 -7.28 4.38 11.12
N HIS A 223 -7.67 3.17 11.39
CA HIS A 223 -8.53 2.38 10.53
C HIS A 223 -9.94 2.33 11.11
N PHE A 224 -10.92 2.81 10.36
CA PHE A 224 -12.32 2.88 10.77
C PHE A 224 -13.27 2.26 9.73
N THR A 225 -12.92 2.30 8.45
CA THR A 225 -13.81 2.04 7.34
C THR A 225 -14.02 0.56 6.99
N SER A 226 -13.41 -0.38 7.71
CA SER A 226 -13.50 -1.82 7.39
C SER A 226 -13.69 -2.72 8.63
N PRO A 227 -14.71 -2.50 9.48
CA PRO A 227 -14.88 -3.24 10.75
C PRO A 227 -15.24 -4.71 10.57
N ILE A 228 -15.77 -5.11 9.40
CA ILE A 228 -16.14 -6.51 9.10
C ILE A 228 -14.89 -7.41 8.99
N ARG A 229 -13.79 -6.88 8.45
CA ARG A 229 -12.58 -7.65 8.13
C ARG A 229 -11.34 -7.25 8.93
N ARG A 230 -11.37 -6.14 9.66
CA ARG A 230 -10.25 -5.68 10.49
C ARG A 230 -10.70 -5.42 11.92
N TYR A 231 -10.11 -6.14 12.87
CA TYR A 231 -10.41 -6.00 14.29
C TYR A 231 -10.10 -4.59 14.85
N PRO A 232 -8.99 -3.92 14.48
CA PRO A 232 -8.74 -2.53 14.92
C PRO A 232 -9.85 -1.55 14.53
N ASP A 233 -10.46 -1.70 13.35
CA ASP A 233 -11.62 -0.88 12.97
C ASP A 233 -12.80 -1.10 13.93
N MET A 234 -13.05 -2.34 14.35
CA MET A 234 -14.08 -2.66 15.35
C MET A 234 -13.74 -2.03 16.71
N MET A 235 -12.48 -2.02 17.11
CA MET A 235 -12.05 -1.30 18.33
C MET A 235 -12.35 0.19 18.23
N VAL A 236 -12.04 0.80 17.08
CA VAL A 236 -12.33 2.22 16.80
C VAL A 236 -13.83 2.50 16.82
N HIS A 237 -14.66 1.64 16.23
CA HIS A 237 -16.12 1.77 16.30
C HIS A 237 -16.65 1.75 17.74
N ARG A 238 -16.11 0.87 18.59
CA ARG A 238 -16.48 0.80 20.02
C ARG A 238 -16.05 2.04 20.79
N LEU A 239 -14.82 2.53 20.54
CA LEU A 239 -14.33 3.77 21.15
C LEU A 239 -15.15 4.98 20.68
N LEU A 240 -15.44 5.08 19.40
CA LEU A 240 -16.29 6.15 18.85
C LEU A 240 -17.67 6.14 19.49
N ALA A 241 -18.34 4.99 19.56
CA ALA A 241 -19.64 4.85 20.23
C ALA A 241 -19.57 5.31 21.69
N HIS A 242 -18.59 4.79 22.44
CA HIS A 242 -18.39 5.13 23.85
C HIS A 242 -18.19 6.65 24.05
N TYR A 243 -17.40 7.31 23.18
CA TYR A 243 -17.14 8.73 23.29
C TYR A 243 -18.28 9.61 22.80
N LEU A 244 -19.09 9.16 21.86
CA LEU A 244 -20.33 9.84 21.44
C LEU A 244 -21.38 9.81 22.56
N ASP A 245 -21.45 8.70 23.31
CA ASP A 245 -22.33 8.54 24.48
C ASP A 245 -21.79 9.28 25.74
N GLY A 246 -20.73 10.12 25.60
CA GLY A 246 -20.17 10.92 26.69
C GLY A 246 -19.20 10.16 27.60
N GLY A 247 -18.79 8.95 27.22
CA GLY A 247 -17.88 8.10 28.01
C GLY A 247 -16.52 8.75 28.30
N LYS A 248 -15.94 8.37 29.44
CA LYS A 248 -14.60 8.81 29.84
C LYS A 248 -13.51 8.07 29.04
N SER A 249 -12.29 8.62 29.01
CA SER A 249 -11.14 7.92 28.44
C SER A 249 -10.97 6.54 29.08
N LEU A 250 -10.79 5.50 28.25
CA LEU A 250 -10.54 4.15 28.72
C LEU A 250 -9.06 3.99 29.16
N PRO A 251 -8.74 2.97 30.00
CA PRO A 251 -7.36 2.68 30.39
C PRO A 251 -6.48 2.44 29.15
N LYS A 252 -5.35 3.12 29.10
CA LYS A 252 -4.44 3.06 27.95
C LYS A 252 -3.83 1.67 27.77
N GLU A 253 -3.42 1.07 28.86
CA GLU A 253 -2.71 -0.22 28.91
C GLU A 253 -3.54 -1.36 28.32
N GLU A 254 -4.85 -1.36 28.58
CA GLU A 254 -5.77 -2.38 28.06
C GLU A 254 -5.92 -2.27 26.53
N ILE A 255 -6.04 -1.05 26.03
CA ILE A 255 -6.18 -0.79 24.60
C ILE A 255 -4.86 -1.03 23.88
N GLU A 256 -3.71 -0.67 24.49
CA GLU A 256 -2.39 -0.92 23.93
C GLU A 256 -2.11 -2.41 23.73
N ALA A 257 -2.40 -3.26 24.73
CA ALA A 257 -2.26 -4.70 24.59
C ALA A 257 -3.07 -5.28 23.42
N LEU A 258 -4.25 -4.71 23.14
CA LEU A 258 -5.04 -5.10 21.96
C LEU A 258 -4.43 -4.60 20.65
N CYS A 259 -3.81 -3.42 20.66
CA CYS A 259 -3.09 -2.86 19.50
C CYS A 259 -1.87 -3.71 19.13
N GLU A 260 -1.06 -4.11 20.12
CA GLU A 260 0.09 -4.99 19.93
C GLU A 260 -0.34 -6.32 19.32
N ARG A 261 -1.35 -6.97 19.92
CA ARG A 261 -1.90 -8.22 19.40
C ARG A 261 -2.46 -8.08 17.97
N ALA A 262 -3.13 -6.97 17.67
CA ALA A 262 -3.66 -6.71 16.33
C ALA A 262 -2.53 -6.55 15.30
N SER A 263 -1.44 -5.87 15.65
CA SER A 263 -0.26 -5.70 14.81
C SER A 263 0.45 -7.03 14.53
N GLU A 264 0.62 -7.87 15.56
CA GLU A 264 1.18 -9.22 15.40
C GLU A 264 0.33 -10.08 14.45
N ARG A 265 -1.00 -10.06 14.63
CA ARG A 265 -1.91 -10.84 13.77
C ARG A 265 -1.97 -10.33 12.35
N GLU A 266 -1.83 -9.03 12.13
CA GLU A 266 -1.71 -8.44 10.79
C GLU A 266 -0.46 -8.95 10.06
N ILE A 267 0.69 -9.06 10.76
CA ILE A 267 1.92 -9.61 10.17
C ILE A 267 1.69 -11.05 9.71
N ILE A 268 1.10 -11.89 10.57
CA ILE A 268 0.80 -13.29 10.24
C ILE A 268 -0.16 -13.39 9.04
N ALA A 269 -1.21 -12.56 9.02
CA ALA A 269 -2.17 -12.53 7.91
C ALA A 269 -1.50 -12.13 6.59
N ALA A 270 -0.63 -11.11 6.61
CA ALA A 270 0.11 -10.66 5.43
C ALA A 270 1.13 -11.72 4.95
N GLU A 271 1.73 -12.48 5.86
CA GLU A 271 2.62 -13.59 5.51
C GLU A 271 1.85 -14.76 4.89
N ALA A 272 0.68 -15.09 5.44
CA ALA A 272 -0.20 -16.12 4.89
C ALA A 272 -0.71 -15.75 3.50
N GLU A 273 -1.09 -14.48 3.27
CA GLU A 273 -1.50 -13.99 1.95
C GLU A 273 -0.36 -14.12 0.93
N ARG A 274 0.85 -13.67 1.29
CA ARG A 274 2.04 -13.81 0.43
C ARG A 274 2.37 -15.25 0.11
N ALA A 275 2.29 -16.14 1.12
CA ALA A 275 2.52 -17.57 0.91
C ALA A 275 1.47 -18.18 -0.02
N SER A 276 0.20 -17.79 0.10
CA SER A 276 -0.88 -18.24 -0.78
C SER A 276 -0.66 -17.80 -2.23
N ILE A 277 -0.29 -16.52 -2.44
CA ILE A 277 0.04 -16.00 -3.77
C ILE A 277 1.23 -16.78 -4.37
N LYS A 278 2.30 -16.95 -3.58
CA LYS A 278 3.48 -17.71 -4.02
C LYS A 278 3.15 -19.16 -4.36
N TYR A 279 2.28 -19.79 -3.58
CA TYR A 279 1.81 -21.14 -3.89
C TYR A 279 1.11 -21.20 -5.26
N LYS A 280 0.23 -20.23 -5.54
CA LYS A 280 -0.45 -20.15 -6.84
C LYS A 280 0.50 -19.82 -7.99
N MET A 281 1.54 -19.03 -7.77
CA MET A 281 2.60 -18.80 -8.76
C MET A 281 3.32 -20.10 -9.11
N VAL A 282 3.71 -20.89 -8.10
CA VAL A 282 4.38 -22.17 -8.31
C VAL A 282 3.44 -23.18 -8.99
N GLU A 283 2.17 -23.22 -8.59
CA GLU A 283 1.17 -24.10 -9.21
C GLU A 283 0.98 -23.75 -10.70
N PHE A 284 0.92 -22.47 -11.04
CA PHE A 284 0.85 -21.99 -12.42
C PHE A 284 2.10 -22.39 -13.21
N MET A 285 3.30 -22.13 -12.68
CA MET A 285 4.56 -22.44 -13.37
C MET A 285 4.83 -23.93 -13.55
N LYS A 286 4.20 -24.81 -12.75
CA LYS A 286 4.29 -26.28 -12.97
C LYS A 286 3.69 -26.74 -14.30
N GLU A 287 2.73 -26.02 -14.84
CA GLU A 287 2.14 -26.31 -16.15
C GLU A 287 3.06 -25.88 -17.30
N HIS A 288 4.08 -25.06 -17.01
CA HIS A 288 5.02 -24.46 -17.98
C HIS A 288 6.44 -25.03 -17.85
N LEU A 289 6.60 -26.23 -17.26
CA LEU A 289 7.91 -26.88 -17.15
C LEU A 289 8.53 -27.12 -18.53
N GLY A 290 9.79 -26.70 -18.70
CA GLY A 290 10.53 -26.80 -19.95
C GLY A 290 10.33 -25.65 -20.92
N GLU A 291 9.37 -24.78 -20.70
CA GLU A 291 9.15 -23.58 -21.51
C GLU A 291 10.18 -22.47 -21.22
N GLU A 292 10.40 -21.62 -22.20
CA GLU A 292 11.33 -20.48 -22.10
C GLU A 292 10.54 -19.18 -22.01
N PHE A 293 11.02 -18.30 -21.13
CA PHE A 293 10.44 -16.98 -20.88
C PHE A 293 11.51 -15.90 -20.92
N ASP A 294 11.15 -14.75 -21.42
CA ASP A 294 11.92 -13.54 -21.30
C ASP A 294 11.61 -12.85 -19.95
N GLY A 295 12.61 -12.30 -19.32
CA GLY A 295 12.53 -11.64 -18.04
C GLY A 295 13.72 -10.74 -17.78
N HIS A 296 13.74 -10.14 -16.61
CA HIS A 296 14.84 -9.30 -16.17
C HIS A 296 15.29 -9.69 -14.76
N ILE A 297 16.54 -9.39 -14.45
CA ILE A 297 17.12 -9.68 -13.14
C ILE A 297 16.50 -8.74 -12.11
N SER A 298 15.74 -9.30 -11.17
CA SER A 298 15.06 -8.58 -10.07
C SER A 298 15.84 -8.62 -8.76
N GLY A 299 16.79 -9.57 -8.62
CA GLY A 299 17.59 -9.71 -7.42
C GLY A 299 18.83 -10.56 -7.62
N LEU A 300 19.86 -10.29 -6.81
CA LEU A 300 21.14 -11.01 -6.84
C LEU A 300 21.51 -11.47 -5.43
N THR A 301 21.97 -12.71 -5.30
CA THR A 301 22.43 -13.31 -4.04
C THR A 301 23.62 -14.21 -4.28
N GLU A 302 24.30 -14.61 -3.23
CA GLU A 302 25.37 -15.59 -3.29
C GLU A 302 24.95 -16.97 -3.84
N TRP A 303 23.64 -17.26 -3.80
CA TRP A 303 23.05 -18.53 -4.23
C TRP A 303 22.58 -18.52 -5.68
N GLY A 304 22.17 -17.36 -6.19
CA GLY A 304 21.57 -17.26 -7.52
C GLY A 304 21.06 -15.89 -7.89
N VAL A 305 20.49 -15.86 -9.07
CA VAL A 305 19.87 -14.72 -9.72
C VAL A 305 18.34 -14.87 -9.58
N TYR A 306 17.66 -13.87 -9.05
CA TYR A 306 16.23 -13.78 -9.14
C TYR A 306 15.85 -13.13 -10.46
N VAL A 307 14.93 -13.74 -11.16
CA VAL A 307 14.41 -13.28 -12.45
C VAL A 307 12.93 -13.10 -12.36
N GLU A 308 12.46 -11.92 -12.72
CA GLU A 308 11.04 -11.61 -12.88
C GLU A 308 10.67 -11.73 -14.36
N LEU A 309 9.64 -12.49 -14.67
CA LEU A 309 9.15 -12.71 -16.03
C LEU A 309 8.37 -11.49 -16.52
N GLU A 310 8.59 -11.07 -17.78
CA GLU A 310 7.97 -9.87 -18.35
C GLU A 310 6.45 -9.95 -18.43
N GLU A 311 5.90 -11.10 -18.83
CA GLU A 311 4.46 -11.25 -19.07
C GLU A 311 3.65 -11.46 -17.79
N THR A 312 4.23 -12.08 -16.77
CA THR A 312 3.49 -12.54 -15.59
C THR A 312 3.93 -11.91 -14.29
N HIS A 313 5.08 -11.20 -14.28
CA HIS A 313 5.78 -10.71 -13.10
C HIS A 313 6.02 -11.78 -12.01
N ILE A 314 5.98 -13.06 -12.42
CA ILE A 314 6.34 -14.17 -11.54
C ILE A 314 7.85 -14.15 -11.37
N GLU A 315 8.30 -14.15 -10.11
CA GLU A 315 9.71 -14.19 -9.77
C GLU A 315 10.15 -15.62 -9.42
N GLY A 316 11.22 -16.06 -10.05
CA GLY A 316 11.89 -17.33 -9.77
C GLY A 316 13.38 -17.15 -9.58
N MET A 317 14.06 -18.13 -8.98
CA MET A 317 15.51 -18.12 -8.77
C MET A 317 16.21 -19.12 -9.69
N ALA A 318 17.19 -18.64 -10.44
CA ALA A 318 18.17 -19.48 -11.14
C ALA A 318 19.42 -19.59 -10.29
N PHE A 319 19.84 -20.80 -9.90
CA PHE A 319 21.08 -21.00 -9.15
C PHE A 319 22.30 -20.63 -9.98
N LEU A 320 23.35 -20.09 -9.35
CA LEU A 320 24.60 -19.74 -10.07
C LEU A 320 25.19 -20.92 -10.84
N ARG A 321 25.09 -22.15 -10.29
CA ARG A 321 25.55 -23.38 -10.93
C ARG A 321 24.77 -23.78 -12.20
N ASP A 322 23.54 -23.25 -12.34
CA ASP A 322 22.64 -23.55 -13.47
C ASP A 322 22.77 -22.52 -14.61
N ILE A 323 23.55 -21.47 -14.41
CA ILE A 323 23.85 -20.46 -15.43
C ILE A 323 24.94 -20.98 -16.34
N GLU A 324 24.60 -21.14 -17.61
CA GLU A 324 25.53 -21.73 -18.60
C GLU A 324 26.63 -20.72 -19.04
N GLY A 325 27.78 -21.25 -19.41
CA GLY A 325 28.85 -20.53 -20.08
C GLY A 325 30.01 -20.07 -19.22
N ASP A 326 29.90 -20.11 -17.88
CA ASP A 326 31.00 -19.77 -16.96
C ASP A 326 30.72 -20.24 -15.52
N PHE A 327 31.76 -20.13 -14.67
CA PHE A 327 31.61 -20.22 -13.20
C PHE A 327 31.35 -18.84 -12.65
N PHE A 328 30.14 -18.63 -12.18
CA PHE A 328 29.67 -17.33 -11.65
C PHE A 328 29.88 -17.21 -10.14
N ALA A 329 30.26 -16.03 -9.70
CA ALA A 329 30.40 -15.68 -8.29
C ALA A 329 29.74 -14.33 -8.01
N PHE A 330 29.12 -14.20 -6.83
CA PHE A 330 28.52 -12.96 -6.39
C PHE A 330 29.61 -11.99 -5.86
N ASP A 331 29.65 -10.80 -6.41
CA ASP A 331 30.43 -9.68 -5.91
C ASP A 331 29.56 -8.78 -5.05
N GLU A 332 29.66 -8.95 -3.73
CA GLU A 332 28.87 -8.20 -2.76
C GLU A 332 29.18 -6.70 -2.80
N ALA A 333 30.44 -6.33 -3.05
CA ALA A 333 30.89 -4.94 -3.07
C ALA A 333 30.24 -4.16 -4.22
N ASN A 334 30.17 -4.79 -5.40
CA ASN A 334 29.57 -4.20 -6.60
C ASN A 334 28.11 -4.64 -6.81
N TYR A 335 27.59 -5.58 -6.01
CA TYR A 335 26.26 -6.17 -6.12
C TYR A 335 25.97 -6.67 -7.54
N GLU A 336 26.88 -7.44 -8.05
CA GLU A 336 26.82 -8.04 -9.38
C GLU A 336 27.26 -9.52 -9.31
N ILE A 337 26.90 -10.30 -10.32
CA ILE A 337 27.40 -11.64 -10.48
C ILE A 337 28.39 -11.63 -11.64
N VAL A 338 29.60 -12.13 -11.38
CA VAL A 338 30.74 -12.07 -12.33
C VAL A 338 31.17 -13.48 -12.71
N GLY A 339 31.24 -13.74 -14.00
CA GLY A 339 31.83 -14.95 -14.56
C GLY A 339 33.37 -14.94 -14.44
N ARG A 340 33.92 -15.97 -13.81
CA ARG A 340 35.35 -16.05 -13.47
C ARG A 340 36.27 -16.12 -14.69
N SER A 341 35.81 -16.78 -15.76
CA SER A 341 36.66 -17.00 -16.97
C SER A 341 36.37 -15.94 -18.03
N THR A 342 35.11 -15.59 -18.22
CA THR A 342 34.67 -14.68 -19.30
C THR A 342 34.64 -13.22 -18.88
N GLY A 343 34.55 -12.93 -17.55
CA GLY A 343 34.31 -11.61 -17.04
C GLY A 343 32.90 -11.09 -17.33
N ARG A 344 31.98 -11.97 -17.80
CA ARG A 344 30.58 -11.60 -18.02
C ARG A 344 29.95 -11.15 -16.70
N ARG A 345 29.27 -10.04 -16.74
CA ARG A 345 28.61 -9.46 -15.58
C ARG A 345 27.09 -9.58 -15.74
N LEU A 346 26.41 -9.91 -14.65
CA LEU A 346 24.96 -9.90 -14.53
C LEU A 346 24.59 -8.91 -13.44
N THR A 347 23.76 -7.93 -13.79
CA THR A 347 23.36 -6.84 -12.91
C THR A 347 21.85 -6.75 -12.84
N LEU A 348 21.34 -6.01 -11.84
CA LEU A 348 19.91 -5.76 -11.72
C LEU A 348 19.38 -5.04 -12.95
N GLY A 349 18.20 -5.49 -13.45
CA GLY A 349 17.56 -4.95 -14.64
C GLY A 349 18.05 -5.57 -15.95
N ASP A 350 19.11 -6.38 -15.96
CA ASP A 350 19.59 -7.03 -17.19
C ASP A 350 18.49 -7.96 -17.76
N PRO A 351 18.23 -7.88 -19.07
CA PRO A 351 17.33 -8.81 -19.74
C PRO A 351 17.96 -10.20 -19.82
N VAL A 352 17.17 -11.19 -19.48
CA VAL A 352 17.59 -12.61 -19.50
C VAL A 352 16.49 -13.48 -20.04
N ARG A 353 16.88 -14.59 -20.65
CA ARG A 353 15.99 -15.65 -21.06
C ARG A 353 16.21 -16.87 -20.20
N ILE A 354 15.14 -17.38 -19.60
CA ILE A 354 15.20 -18.52 -18.68
C ILE A 354 14.34 -19.67 -19.17
N ARG A 355 14.67 -20.87 -18.70
CA ARG A 355 13.83 -22.07 -18.89
C ARG A 355 13.33 -22.53 -17.52
N VAL A 356 12.05 -22.79 -17.42
CA VAL A 356 11.42 -23.30 -16.19
C VAL A 356 11.84 -24.76 -15.99
N LYS A 357 12.35 -25.09 -14.79
CA LYS A 357 12.78 -26.42 -14.39
C LYS A 357 11.97 -26.99 -13.25
#